data_e4f49348a4e07a3bdb2fba8754143f23
#
_entry.id   e4f49348a4e07a3bdb2fba8754143f23
#
_cell.length_a   1.000
_cell.length_b   1.000
_cell.length_c   1.000
_cell.angle_alpha   90.00
_cell.angle_beta   90.00
_cell.angle_gamma   90.00
#
_symmetry.space_group_name_H-M   'P 1'
#
loop_
_entity.id
_entity.type
_entity.pdbx_description
1 polymer ?
#
loop_
_entity_poly.entity_id
_entity_poly.type
_entity_poly.pdbx_seq_one_letter_code
_entity_poly.pdbx_strand_id
1 'polypeptide(L)'
;SHSLNLAGGTERSKFSTGVSYTKQEGTLGKPVASDYQRFTVRMNSEHILWKEGDLDIITFGENLYYNHNESSGISEGNQYGNDISWMLRANPLVPIYNENGDYYMYDDLNKAGWFNYNSYTSNPIAAMVNSSRGNNKSKNYGLTMVGYLKVQPIKGLVYKGQVSYKQNSSSYRGYSPAYKLTSTDQKLTNEVTQN
;
A
#
# COMPACT_ATOMS: atom_id res chain seq x y z
N SER A 1 -9.05 -3.14 -11.95
CA SER A 1 -8.35 -1.90 -12.27
C SER A 1 -9.07 -1.16 -13.40
N HIS A 2 -9.03 0.18 -13.34
CA HIS A 2 -9.62 1.06 -14.33
C HIS A 2 -8.58 2.09 -14.73
N SER A 3 -8.53 2.45 -16.02
CA SER A 3 -7.66 3.51 -16.50
C SER A 3 -8.35 4.33 -17.59
N LEU A 4 -8.10 5.63 -17.56
CA LEU A 4 -8.52 6.57 -18.60
C LEU A 4 -7.30 7.33 -19.06
N ASN A 5 -7.09 7.37 -20.38
CA ASN A 5 -6.01 8.13 -20.98
C ASN A 5 -6.61 9.08 -22.02
N LEU A 6 -6.14 10.31 -22.01
CA LEU A 6 -6.50 11.36 -22.95
C LEU A 6 -5.22 11.93 -23.54
N ALA A 7 -5.18 12.06 -24.85
CA ALA A 7 -4.07 12.72 -25.54
C ALA A 7 -4.64 13.63 -26.63
N GLY A 8 -3.96 14.73 -26.85
CA GLY A 8 -4.35 15.71 -27.87
C GLY A 8 -3.21 16.69 -28.11
N GLY A 9 -3.43 17.57 -29.08
CA GLY A 9 -2.47 18.61 -29.37
C GLY A 9 -2.76 19.36 -30.66
N THR A 10 -1.88 20.31 -30.89
CA THR A 10 -1.78 21.13 -32.10
C THR A 10 -0.38 20.97 -32.66
N GLU A 11 -0.07 21.68 -33.73
CA GLU A 11 1.30 21.72 -34.28
C GLU A 11 2.36 22.22 -33.28
N ARG A 12 1.93 23.07 -32.31
CA ARG A 12 2.84 23.70 -31.33
C ARG A 12 2.74 23.14 -29.92
N SER A 13 1.69 22.39 -29.62
CA SER A 13 1.45 21.91 -28.27
C SER A 13 0.93 20.48 -28.30
N LYS A 14 1.52 19.61 -27.51
CA LYS A 14 1.09 18.22 -27.32
C LYS A 14 0.91 17.95 -25.85
N PHE A 15 -0.12 17.22 -25.51
CA PHE A 15 -0.33 16.78 -24.14
C PHE A 15 -0.88 15.36 -24.09
N SER A 16 -0.57 14.69 -23.01
CA SER A 16 -1.22 13.44 -22.64
C SER A 16 -1.43 13.41 -21.13
N THR A 17 -2.60 12.95 -20.74
CA THR A 17 -2.93 12.73 -19.33
C THR A 17 -3.54 11.35 -19.15
N GLY A 18 -3.23 10.72 -18.03
CA GLY A 18 -3.77 9.42 -17.68
C GLY A 18 -4.09 9.36 -16.20
N VAL A 19 -5.23 8.76 -15.90
CA VAL A 19 -5.66 8.47 -14.54
C VAL A 19 -5.89 6.97 -14.43
N SER A 20 -5.39 6.35 -13.38
CA SER A 20 -5.66 4.94 -13.13
C SER A 20 -6.01 4.68 -11.66
N TYR A 21 -6.92 3.75 -11.45
CA TYR A 21 -7.28 3.22 -10.14
C TYR A 21 -7.19 1.70 -10.17
N THR A 22 -6.50 1.16 -9.18
CA THR A 22 -6.38 -0.29 -8.97
C THR A 22 -6.79 -0.61 -7.55
N LYS A 23 -7.65 -1.61 -7.40
CA LYS A 23 -7.97 -2.23 -6.11
C LYS A 23 -7.69 -3.72 -6.22
N GLN A 24 -7.03 -4.29 -5.21
CA GLN A 24 -6.74 -5.71 -5.10
C GLN A 24 -7.03 -6.14 -3.66
N GLU A 25 -7.82 -7.19 -3.53
CA GLU A 25 -8.12 -7.84 -2.26
C GLU A 25 -7.31 -9.14 -2.16
N GLY A 26 -6.81 -9.42 -0.97
CA GLY A 26 -6.12 -10.68 -0.70
C GLY A 26 -7.08 -11.86 -0.69
N THR A 27 -6.59 -13.04 -1.06
CA THR A 27 -7.36 -14.28 -1.08
C THR A 27 -7.39 -15.00 0.27
N LEU A 28 -6.46 -14.65 1.16
CA LEU A 28 -6.29 -15.24 2.48
C LEU A 28 -6.52 -14.20 3.58
N GLY A 29 -6.78 -14.67 4.79
CA GLY A 29 -6.78 -13.86 5.98
C GLY A 29 -8.12 -13.20 6.33
N LYS A 30 -9.26 -13.72 5.87
CA LYS A 30 -10.54 -13.29 6.43
C LYS A 30 -10.67 -13.77 7.89
N PRO A 31 -11.18 -12.93 8.80
CA PRO A 31 -11.82 -11.62 8.60
C PRO A 31 -10.87 -10.44 8.33
N VAL A 32 -9.58 -10.64 8.35
CA VAL A 32 -8.54 -9.61 8.19
C VAL A 32 -7.85 -9.76 6.83
N ALA A 33 -8.62 -9.60 5.76
CA ALA A 33 -8.08 -9.71 4.41
C ALA A 33 -7.10 -8.54 4.09
N SER A 34 -6.02 -8.88 3.40
CA SER A 34 -5.14 -7.88 2.82
C SER A 34 -5.89 -7.05 1.77
N ASP A 35 -5.73 -5.74 1.80
CA ASP A 35 -6.29 -4.80 0.84
C ASP A 35 -5.21 -3.87 0.31
N TYR A 36 -5.21 -3.66 -0.99
CA TYR A 36 -4.31 -2.74 -1.66
C TYR A 36 -5.10 -1.88 -2.63
N GLN A 37 -4.94 -0.57 -2.51
CA GLN A 37 -5.54 0.41 -3.42
C GLN A 37 -4.46 1.35 -3.92
N ARG A 38 -4.52 1.68 -5.21
CA ARG A 38 -3.59 2.61 -5.85
C ARG A 38 -4.32 3.54 -6.79
N PHE A 39 -4.10 4.81 -6.61
CA PHE A 39 -4.51 5.88 -7.52
C PHE A 39 -3.28 6.51 -8.15
N THR A 40 -3.31 6.73 -9.46
CA THR A 40 -2.18 7.29 -10.20
C THR A 40 -2.67 8.35 -11.18
N VAL A 41 -1.98 9.47 -11.24
CA VAL A 41 -2.16 10.51 -12.25
C VAL A 41 -0.83 10.72 -12.99
N ARG A 42 -0.90 10.78 -14.31
CA ARG A 42 0.22 11.13 -15.18
C ARG A 42 -0.20 12.27 -16.08
N MET A 43 0.65 13.25 -16.21
CA MET A 43 0.46 14.35 -17.16
C MET A 43 1.80 14.62 -17.84
N ASN A 44 1.77 14.71 -19.14
CA ASN A 44 2.94 15.08 -19.93
C ASN A 44 2.50 16.14 -20.92
N SER A 45 3.27 17.18 -21.07
CA SER A 45 3.07 18.18 -22.08
C SER A 45 4.40 18.64 -22.72
N GLU A 46 4.30 19.07 -23.96
CA GLU A 46 5.40 19.68 -24.69
C GLU A 46 4.85 20.83 -25.52
N HIS A 47 5.50 22.00 -25.46
CA HIS A 47 5.08 23.22 -26.09
C HIS A 47 6.24 23.85 -26.84
N ILE A 48 6.06 24.13 -28.14
CA ILE A 48 7.01 24.87 -28.95
C ILE A 48 6.75 26.36 -28.70
N LEU A 49 7.66 26.99 -27.94
CA LEU A 49 7.56 28.40 -27.55
C LEU A 49 8.03 29.32 -28.68
N TRP A 50 9.04 28.89 -29.43
CA TRP A 50 9.58 29.63 -30.55
C TRP A 50 9.93 28.68 -31.70
N LYS A 51 9.40 29.00 -32.88
CA LYS A 51 9.63 28.27 -34.13
C LYS A 51 10.05 29.26 -35.19
N GLU A 52 11.04 28.91 -35.96
CA GLU A 52 11.53 29.68 -37.12
C GLU A 52 11.63 28.77 -38.35
N GLY A 53 10.76 29.01 -39.33
CA GLY A 53 10.59 28.09 -40.45
C GLY A 53 10.15 26.71 -39.97
N ASP A 54 10.93 25.69 -40.33
CA ASP A 54 10.73 24.30 -39.92
C ASP A 54 11.46 23.92 -38.62
N LEU A 55 12.18 24.88 -38.03
CA LEU A 55 13.03 24.61 -36.86
C LEU A 55 12.34 25.05 -35.56
N ASP A 56 12.18 24.12 -34.64
CA ASP A 56 11.68 24.40 -33.29
C ASP A 56 12.82 24.89 -32.40
N ILE A 57 12.95 26.22 -32.29
CA ILE A 57 14.08 26.87 -31.62
C ILE A 57 13.99 26.67 -30.11
N ILE A 58 12.83 26.89 -29.50
CA ILE A 58 12.64 26.72 -28.06
C ILE A 58 11.44 25.85 -27.81
N THR A 59 11.67 24.76 -27.11
CA THR A 59 10.61 23.84 -26.67
C THR A 59 10.67 23.68 -25.17
N PHE A 60 9.54 23.88 -24.50
CA PHE A 60 9.35 23.58 -23.09
C PHE A 60 8.53 22.32 -22.93
N GLY A 61 8.88 21.49 -21.97
CA GLY A 61 8.09 20.31 -21.64
C GLY A 61 8.06 20.04 -20.16
N GLU A 62 6.99 19.40 -19.75
CA GLU A 62 6.77 19.00 -18.37
C GLU A 62 6.19 17.59 -18.28
N ASN A 63 6.62 16.88 -17.23
CA ASN A 63 6.08 15.58 -16.87
C ASN A 63 5.71 15.60 -15.39
N LEU A 64 4.51 15.19 -15.08
CA LEU A 64 4.02 15.04 -13.72
C LEU A 64 3.57 13.59 -13.51
N TYR A 65 4.01 13.02 -12.43
CA TYR A 65 3.59 11.71 -11.96
C TYR A 65 3.20 11.81 -10.49
N TYR A 66 1.94 11.53 -10.19
CA TYR A 66 1.43 11.43 -8.84
C TYR A 66 0.91 10.02 -8.59
N ASN A 67 1.24 9.45 -7.45
CA ASN A 67 0.65 8.22 -6.97
C ASN A 67 0.26 8.32 -5.50
N HIS A 68 -0.86 7.73 -5.17
CA HIS A 68 -1.30 7.47 -3.83
C HIS A 68 -1.64 6.00 -3.70
N ASN A 69 -1.08 5.32 -2.72
CA ASN A 69 -1.47 3.95 -2.41
C ASN A 69 -1.77 3.77 -0.92
N GLU A 70 -2.73 2.92 -0.66
CA GLU A 70 -3.07 2.45 0.68
C GLU A 70 -2.96 0.94 0.71
N SER A 71 -2.43 0.39 1.79
CA SER A 71 -2.38 -1.04 2.01
C SER A 71 -2.65 -1.39 3.47
N SER A 72 -3.30 -2.51 3.65
CA SER A 72 -3.52 -3.15 4.95
C SER A 72 -3.44 -4.65 4.77
N GLY A 73 -3.23 -5.40 5.83
CA GLY A 73 -3.26 -6.85 5.71
C GLY A 73 -2.55 -7.62 6.80
N ILE A 74 -2.53 -8.92 6.57
CA ILE A 74 -1.86 -9.90 7.43
C ILE A 74 -0.34 -9.82 7.30
N SER A 75 0.36 -10.36 8.29
CA SER A 75 1.82 -10.46 8.26
C SER A 75 2.26 -11.70 7.49
N GLU A 76 3.03 -11.48 6.44
CA GLU A 76 3.71 -12.53 5.66
C GLU A 76 5.21 -12.57 5.98
N GLY A 77 5.62 -11.98 7.10
CA GLY A 77 7.00 -11.69 7.45
C GLY A 77 7.94 -12.88 7.51
N ASN A 78 8.55 -13.13 8.67
CA ASN A 78 9.47 -14.25 8.86
C ASN A 78 8.73 -15.50 9.35
N GLN A 79 9.48 -16.61 9.54
CA GLN A 79 8.91 -17.88 10.00
C GLN A 79 8.20 -17.84 11.37
N TYR A 80 8.49 -16.83 12.21
CA TYR A 80 7.91 -16.68 13.55
C TYR A 80 6.69 -15.76 13.58
N GLY A 81 6.63 -14.78 12.66
CA GLY A 81 5.56 -13.79 12.58
C GLY A 81 4.73 -13.91 11.30
N ASN A 82 4.43 -15.12 10.85
CA ASN A 82 3.73 -15.40 9.60
C ASN A 82 2.34 -15.96 9.88
N ASP A 83 1.31 -15.17 9.60
CA ASP A 83 -0.08 -15.56 9.85
C ASP A 83 -0.52 -16.78 9.04
N ILE A 84 -0.02 -16.94 7.81
CA ILE A 84 -0.30 -18.11 6.98
C ILE A 84 0.28 -19.37 7.62
N SER A 85 1.53 -19.30 8.10
CA SER A 85 2.18 -20.41 8.81
C SER A 85 1.40 -20.80 10.08
N TRP A 86 0.85 -19.82 10.79
CA TRP A 86 0.05 -20.09 11.99
C TRP A 86 -1.28 -20.75 11.66
N MET A 87 -1.95 -20.33 10.58
CA MET A 87 -3.15 -20.99 10.11
C MET A 87 -2.92 -22.46 9.72
N LEU A 88 -1.81 -22.74 9.05
CA LEU A 88 -1.44 -24.10 8.63
C LEU A 88 -1.06 -25.02 9.83
N ARG A 89 -0.62 -24.44 10.93
CA ARG A 89 -0.26 -25.16 12.16
C ARG A 89 -1.38 -25.17 13.19
N ALA A 90 -2.50 -24.53 12.93
CA ALA A 90 -3.61 -24.46 13.86
C ALA A 90 -4.06 -25.88 14.26
N ASN A 91 -4.30 -26.07 15.56
CA ASN A 91 -4.85 -27.34 16.04
C ASN A 91 -6.31 -27.44 15.63
N PRO A 92 -6.71 -28.43 14.83
CA PRO A 92 -8.08 -28.58 14.32
C PRO A 92 -9.10 -28.90 15.42
N LEU A 93 -8.64 -29.28 16.62
CA LEU A 93 -9.52 -29.57 17.76
C LEU A 93 -9.89 -28.31 18.56
N VAL A 94 -9.22 -27.16 18.32
CA VAL A 94 -9.53 -25.91 18.99
C VAL A 94 -10.62 -25.18 18.21
N PRO A 95 -11.78 -24.93 18.84
CA PRO A 95 -12.86 -24.17 18.21
C PRO A 95 -12.42 -22.74 17.86
N ILE A 96 -13.04 -22.17 16.83
CA ILE A 96 -12.83 -20.75 16.49
C ILE A 96 -13.56 -19.84 17.48
N TYR A 97 -14.77 -20.24 17.88
CA TYR A 97 -15.66 -19.49 18.77
C TYR A 97 -16.00 -20.30 20.01
N ASN A 98 -16.17 -19.61 21.12
CA ASN A 98 -16.71 -20.19 22.34
C ASN A 98 -18.27 -20.24 22.30
N GLU A 99 -18.88 -20.75 23.38
CA GLU A 99 -20.33 -20.87 23.48
C GLU A 99 -21.09 -19.53 23.44
N ASN A 100 -20.42 -18.43 23.75
CA ASN A 100 -20.98 -17.08 23.71
C ASN A 100 -20.86 -16.43 22.31
N GLY A 101 -20.17 -17.08 21.36
CA GLY A 101 -19.89 -16.53 20.04
C GLY A 101 -18.65 -15.64 19.97
N ASP A 102 -17.89 -15.51 21.05
CA ASP A 102 -16.62 -14.81 21.09
C ASP A 102 -15.49 -15.71 20.59
N TYR A 103 -14.37 -15.11 20.16
CA TYR A 103 -13.21 -15.91 19.76
C TYR A 103 -12.68 -16.75 20.93
N TYR A 104 -12.41 -18.02 20.64
CA TYR A 104 -11.86 -18.95 21.61
C TYR A 104 -10.44 -18.50 22.02
N MET A 105 -10.27 -18.15 23.30
CA MET A 105 -9.06 -17.54 23.81
C MET A 105 -8.48 -18.32 25.01
N TYR A 106 -7.48 -17.72 25.66
CA TYR A 106 -6.74 -18.33 26.76
C TYR A 106 -7.62 -18.90 27.90
N ASP A 107 -8.62 -18.14 28.31
CA ASP A 107 -9.50 -18.58 29.43
C ASP A 107 -10.38 -19.76 29.03
N ASP A 108 -10.80 -19.83 27.76
CA ASP A 108 -11.56 -20.97 27.22
C ASP A 108 -10.67 -22.22 27.15
N LEU A 109 -9.41 -22.06 26.75
CA LEU A 109 -8.40 -23.14 26.71
C LEU A 109 -8.15 -23.72 28.10
N ASN A 110 -8.03 -22.85 29.10
CA ASN A 110 -7.84 -23.30 30.49
C ASN A 110 -9.05 -24.05 31.04
N LYS A 111 -10.26 -23.56 30.76
CA LYS A 111 -11.49 -24.27 31.14
C LYS A 111 -11.61 -25.64 30.51
N ALA A 112 -11.16 -25.76 29.27
CA ALA A 112 -11.13 -27.01 28.52
C ALA A 112 -9.98 -27.97 28.94
N GLY A 113 -9.10 -27.55 29.86
CA GLY A 113 -7.99 -28.37 30.32
C GLY A 113 -6.82 -28.50 29.36
N TRP A 114 -6.66 -27.57 28.45
CA TRP A 114 -5.54 -27.51 27.51
C TRP A 114 -4.30 -26.95 28.18
N PHE A 115 -3.57 -27.79 28.90
CA PHE A 115 -2.32 -27.42 29.56
C PHE A 115 -1.17 -27.32 28.56
N ASN A 116 -0.18 -26.45 28.82
CA ASN A 116 1.00 -26.21 28.00
C ASN A 116 0.71 -25.70 26.58
N TYR A 117 -0.32 -24.91 26.44
CA TYR A 117 -0.69 -24.34 25.18
C TYR A 117 0.28 -23.23 24.75
N ASN A 118 0.80 -23.31 23.56
CA ASN A 118 1.74 -22.34 23.03
C ASN A 118 1.13 -21.51 21.87
N SER A 119 1.79 -20.42 21.49
CA SER A 119 1.32 -19.51 20.44
C SER A 119 1.09 -20.16 19.07
N TYR A 120 1.76 -21.28 18.79
CA TYR A 120 1.60 -22.03 17.53
C TYR A 120 0.32 -22.84 17.44
N THR A 121 -0.33 -23.07 18.56
CA THR A 121 -1.56 -23.85 18.65
C THR A 121 -2.75 -23.00 19.05
N SER A 122 -2.58 -21.68 19.25
CA SER A 122 -3.66 -20.76 19.56
C SER A 122 -4.58 -20.54 18.36
N ASN A 123 -5.74 -19.93 18.62
CA ASN A 123 -6.68 -19.56 17.57
C ASN A 123 -6.05 -18.51 16.61
N PRO A 124 -5.67 -18.87 15.40
CA PRO A 124 -4.96 -17.94 14.49
C PRO A 124 -5.86 -16.80 14.00
N ILE A 125 -7.18 -17.02 13.97
CA ILE A 125 -8.14 -15.98 13.59
C ILE A 125 -8.23 -14.93 14.69
N ALA A 126 -8.32 -15.35 15.95
CA ALA A 126 -8.28 -14.44 17.08
C ALA A 126 -6.95 -13.66 17.15
N ALA A 127 -5.84 -14.31 16.84
CA ALA A 127 -4.52 -13.67 16.73
C ALA A 127 -4.50 -12.57 15.66
N MET A 128 -5.01 -12.83 14.47
CA MET A 128 -5.09 -11.84 13.41
C MET A 128 -5.98 -10.65 13.74
N VAL A 129 -7.15 -10.90 14.34
CA VAL A 129 -8.11 -9.84 14.67
C VAL A 129 -7.61 -8.96 15.80
N ASN A 130 -7.00 -9.57 16.83
CA ASN A 130 -6.57 -8.85 18.03
C ASN A 130 -5.14 -8.27 17.90
N SER A 131 -4.33 -8.75 16.98
CA SER A 131 -3.04 -8.13 16.72
C SER A 131 -3.20 -6.85 15.87
N SER A 132 -2.17 -6.00 15.85
CA SER A 132 -2.16 -4.80 15.01
C SER A 132 -2.24 -5.09 13.50
N ARG A 133 -2.10 -6.34 13.12
CA ARG A 133 -2.05 -6.78 11.71
C ARG A 133 -3.34 -6.50 10.96
N GLY A 134 -4.49 -6.76 11.57
CA GLY A 134 -5.79 -6.48 10.95
C GLY A 134 -6.24 -5.03 11.04
N ASN A 135 -5.63 -4.28 11.93
CA ASN A 135 -5.98 -2.89 12.20
C ASN A 135 -4.88 -1.91 11.76
N ASN A 136 -3.93 -2.37 10.93
CA ASN A 136 -2.89 -1.53 10.40
C ASN A 136 -3.26 -0.96 9.03
N LYS A 137 -2.78 0.23 8.77
CA LYS A 137 -2.94 0.91 7.49
C LYS A 137 -1.69 1.69 7.14
N SER A 138 -1.13 1.39 5.98
CA SER A 138 -0.02 2.13 5.40
C SER A 138 -0.52 2.98 4.24
N LYS A 139 -0.13 4.25 4.20
CA LYS A 139 -0.43 5.17 3.11
C LYS A 139 0.87 5.74 2.58
N ASN A 140 1.01 5.73 1.26
CA ASN A 140 2.17 6.31 0.61
C ASN A 140 1.71 7.28 -0.48
N TYR A 141 2.37 8.43 -0.52
CA TYR A 141 2.19 9.47 -1.51
C TYR A 141 3.50 9.70 -2.23
N GLY A 142 3.46 9.72 -3.54
CA GLY A 142 4.62 10.04 -4.37
C GLY A 142 4.24 11.11 -5.39
N LEU A 143 5.07 12.15 -5.48
CA LEU A 143 4.98 13.20 -6.49
C LEU A 143 6.34 13.30 -7.17
N THR A 144 6.34 13.20 -8.49
CA THR A 144 7.50 13.47 -9.33
C THR A 144 7.11 14.49 -10.38
N MET A 145 7.84 15.57 -10.46
CA MET A 145 7.67 16.62 -11.44
C MET A 145 8.99 16.81 -12.16
N VAL A 146 8.95 16.91 -13.48
CA VAL A 146 10.12 17.18 -14.31
C VAL A 146 9.75 18.28 -15.28
N GLY A 147 10.50 19.37 -15.27
CA GLY A 147 10.44 20.42 -16.27
C GLY A 147 11.71 20.40 -17.09
N TYR A 148 11.60 20.59 -18.41
CA TYR A 148 12.75 20.70 -19.29
C TYR A 148 12.57 21.78 -20.35
N LEU A 149 13.70 22.34 -20.75
CA LEU A 149 13.80 23.28 -21.85
C LEU A 149 14.77 22.73 -22.88
N LYS A 150 14.35 22.64 -24.13
CA LYS A 150 15.21 22.35 -25.28
C LYS A 150 15.45 23.65 -26.05
N VAL A 151 16.67 23.92 -26.44
CA VAL A 151 17.05 25.04 -27.30
C VAL A 151 17.83 24.49 -28.48
N GLN A 152 17.33 24.73 -29.69
CA GLN A 152 17.94 24.28 -30.95
C GLN A 152 18.26 25.49 -31.83
N PRO A 153 19.42 26.16 -31.63
CA PRO A 153 19.76 27.37 -32.36
C PRO A 153 20.03 27.13 -33.84
N ILE A 154 20.51 25.94 -34.20
CA ILE A 154 20.73 25.50 -35.57
C ILE A 154 20.33 24.03 -35.71
N LYS A 155 20.00 23.62 -36.95
CA LYS A 155 19.61 22.23 -37.24
C LYS A 155 20.68 21.23 -36.77
N GLY A 156 20.30 20.28 -35.96
CA GLY A 156 21.14 19.20 -35.45
C GLY A 156 21.90 19.53 -34.16
N LEU A 157 21.87 20.76 -33.63
CA LEU A 157 22.47 21.11 -32.36
C LEU A 157 21.36 21.41 -31.33
N VAL A 158 21.18 20.51 -30.34
CA VAL A 158 20.16 20.63 -29.31
C VAL A 158 20.77 20.67 -27.92
N TYR A 159 20.49 21.73 -27.18
CA TYR A 159 20.75 21.82 -25.73
C TYR A 159 19.48 21.49 -24.96
N LYS A 160 19.57 20.59 -24.00
CA LYS A 160 18.46 20.26 -23.09
C LYS A 160 18.86 20.50 -21.65
N GLY A 161 18.21 21.46 -20.99
CA GLY A 161 18.24 21.66 -19.55
C GLY A 161 17.03 20.99 -18.89
N GLN A 162 17.21 20.35 -17.74
CA GLN A 162 16.14 19.64 -17.04
C GLN A 162 16.25 19.86 -15.54
N VAL A 163 15.11 20.10 -14.89
CA VAL A 163 14.97 20.17 -13.45
C VAL A 163 13.93 19.14 -13.02
N SER A 164 14.24 18.39 -11.98
CA SER A 164 13.31 17.40 -11.41
C SER A 164 13.09 17.64 -9.93
N TYR A 165 11.85 17.49 -9.52
CA TYR A 165 11.44 17.48 -8.10
C TYR A 165 10.78 16.15 -7.79
N LYS A 166 11.20 15.51 -6.71
CA LYS A 166 10.60 14.27 -6.22
C LYS A 166 10.32 14.37 -4.74
N GLN A 167 9.10 14.09 -4.36
CA GLN A 167 8.65 13.99 -2.97
C GLN A 167 7.97 12.66 -2.74
N ASN A 168 8.36 11.97 -1.68
CA ASN A 168 7.67 10.79 -1.17
C ASN A 168 7.32 11.04 0.30
N SER A 169 6.10 10.65 0.67
CA SER A 169 5.65 10.66 2.05
C SER A 169 4.99 9.33 2.35
N SER A 170 5.29 8.76 3.49
CA SER A 170 4.66 7.55 3.98
C SER A 170 4.12 7.77 5.38
N SER A 171 2.97 7.21 5.67
CA SER A 171 2.41 7.18 7.00
C SER A 171 1.90 5.78 7.34
N TYR A 172 2.07 5.40 8.57
CA TYR A 172 1.60 4.12 9.10
C TYR A 172 0.72 4.38 10.32
N ARG A 173 -0.38 3.68 10.38
CA ARG A 173 -1.25 3.65 11.56
C ARG A 173 -1.59 2.21 11.90
N GLY A 174 -1.32 1.82 13.16
CA GLY A 174 -1.66 0.52 13.70
C GLY A 174 -2.46 0.66 14.98
N TYR A 175 -3.38 -0.25 15.21
CA TYR A 175 -4.11 -0.40 16.45
C TYR A 175 -4.06 -1.86 16.90
N SER A 176 -3.72 -2.09 18.16
CA SER A 176 -3.74 -3.41 18.77
C SER A 176 -4.53 -3.33 20.07
N PRO A 177 -5.71 -3.95 20.12
CA PRO A 177 -6.48 -4.04 21.37
C PRO A 177 -5.73 -4.88 22.41
N ALA A 178 -6.14 -4.78 23.68
CA ALA A 178 -5.72 -5.70 24.71
C ALA A 178 -6.30 -7.09 24.42
N TYR A 179 -5.47 -8.13 24.51
CA TYR A 179 -5.89 -9.52 24.29
C TYR A 179 -5.02 -10.51 25.06
N LYS A 180 -5.51 -11.73 25.23
CA LYS A 180 -4.78 -12.83 25.83
C LYS A 180 -5.10 -14.14 25.11
N LEU A 181 -4.20 -14.52 24.19
CA LEU A 181 -4.32 -15.76 23.42
C LEU A 181 -3.70 -16.95 24.14
N THR A 182 -2.57 -16.72 24.80
CA THR A 182 -1.86 -17.70 25.61
C THR A 182 -1.19 -17.02 26.79
N SER A 183 -0.51 -17.76 27.66
CA SER A 183 0.25 -17.19 28.77
C SER A 183 1.41 -16.29 28.30
N THR A 184 1.93 -16.51 27.10
CA THR A 184 3.06 -15.78 26.52
C THR A 184 2.66 -14.84 25.40
N ASP A 185 1.54 -15.09 24.70
CA ASP A 185 1.00 -14.24 23.66
C ASP A 185 -0.20 -13.46 24.19
N GLN A 186 0.11 -12.33 24.79
CA GLN A 186 -0.89 -11.44 25.40
C GLN A 186 -0.45 -9.99 25.32
N LYS A 187 -1.42 -9.09 25.32
CA LYS A 187 -1.26 -7.65 25.42
C LYS A 187 -2.22 -7.11 26.47
N LEU A 188 -1.71 -6.50 27.52
CA LEU A 188 -2.51 -6.08 28.67
C LEU A 188 -3.21 -4.73 28.46
N THR A 189 -2.72 -3.93 27.50
CA THR A 189 -3.24 -2.58 27.19
C THR A 189 -3.45 -2.39 25.70
N ASN A 190 -4.41 -1.54 25.37
CA ASN A 190 -4.57 -1.09 23.98
C ASN A 190 -3.35 -0.26 23.56
N GLU A 191 -2.90 -0.43 22.33
CA GLU A 191 -1.78 0.31 21.77
C GLU A 191 -2.15 0.92 20.40
N VAL A 192 -1.81 2.18 20.23
CA VAL A 192 -1.92 2.87 18.96
C VAL A 192 -0.52 3.27 18.50
N THR A 193 -0.16 2.88 17.31
CA THR A 193 1.10 3.29 16.66
C THR A 193 0.77 4.20 15.48
N GLN A 194 1.43 5.34 15.40
CA GLN A 194 1.29 6.27 14.29
C GLN A 194 2.67 6.88 13.96
N ASN A 195 3.08 6.76 12.70
CA ASN A 195 4.31 7.32 12.13
C ASN A 195 3.99 8.12 10.87
#